data_d8ea91c290ac77cb53b7e1db724661da
#
_entry.id   d8ea91c290ac77cb53b7e1db724661da
#
_cell.length_a   1.000
_cell.length_b   1.000
_cell.length_c   1.000
_cell.angle_alpha   90.00
_cell.angle_beta   90.00
_cell.angle_gamma   90.00
#
_symmetry.space_group_name_H-M   'P 1'
#
loop_
_entity.id
_entity.type
_entity.pdbx_description
1 polymer ?
#
loop_
_entity_poly.entity_id
_entity_poly.type
_entity_poly.pdbx_seq_one_letter_code
_entity_poly.pdbx_strand_id
1 'polypeptide(L)'
;MTRILAIANQKGGVGKTTTAVNLAASLTAMKRRVLLVDLDPQGNATTGAGIDKRALAATVYHVLLGERAIADVRVVSPTGAFDLVPANRELAGAEVELVELPERETRLKSALAEALRQMREAISEVASDYDFILLDCPPSLSLLTLNGLCAADAVLIPMQCEYYALEGLSDLVQTVKKVRAHLNPRLEIEGLLRTMYDPRNIRLAEAPSHGIAALHLDKNSKGALAYLALAGEMLRRMEATAAPHADAAAATETTTG
;
A
#
# COMPACT_ATOMS: atom_id res chain seq x y z
N MET A 1 5.23 12.56 -8.66
CA MET A 1 4.34 11.52 -9.21
C MET A 1 4.03 10.53 -8.09
N THR A 2 2.77 10.23 -7.82
CA THR A 2 2.37 9.29 -6.76
C THR A 2 2.73 7.86 -7.15
N ARG A 3 3.33 7.08 -6.25
CA ARG A 3 3.62 5.64 -6.45
C ARG A 3 2.63 4.81 -5.64
N ILE A 4 1.90 3.91 -6.29
CA ILE A 4 0.91 3.04 -5.66
C ILE A 4 1.48 1.62 -5.57
N LEU A 5 1.60 1.08 -4.35
CA LEU A 5 2.20 -0.22 -4.08
C LEU A 5 1.20 -1.15 -3.39
N ALA A 6 0.90 -2.28 -4.00
CA ALA A 6 0.19 -3.37 -3.33
C ALA A 6 1.18 -4.22 -2.51
N ILE A 7 0.84 -4.51 -1.27
CA ILE A 7 1.60 -5.42 -0.39
C ILE A 7 0.80 -6.71 -0.30
N ALA A 8 1.18 -7.71 -1.07
CA ALA A 8 0.39 -8.91 -1.29
C ALA A 8 1.20 -10.20 -1.15
N ASN A 9 0.59 -11.21 -0.56
CA ASN A 9 1.02 -12.61 -0.55
C ASN A 9 -0.16 -13.48 -0.12
N GLN A 10 -0.34 -14.65 -0.74
CA GLN A 10 -1.40 -15.60 -0.39
C GLN A 10 -1.20 -16.26 0.98
N LYS A 11 0.05 -16.40 1.43
CA LYS A 11 0.34 -17.00 2.73
C LYS A 11 -0.02 -16.02 3.85
N GLY A 12 -0.83 -16.47 4.81
CA GLY A 12 -1.09 -15.75 6.05
C GLY A 12 0.17 -15.66 6.93
N GLY A 13 0.26 -14.62 7.75
CA GLY A 13 1.34 -14.50 8.74
C GLY A 13 2.73 -14.13 8.20
N VAL A 14 2.90 -13.85 6.90
CA VAL A 14 4.21 -13.50 6.31
C VAL A 14 4.64 -12.04 6.53
N GLY A 15 3.86 -11.26 7.29
CA GLY A 15 4.20 -9.88 7.62
C GLY A 15 3.74 -8.83 6.61
N LYS A 16 2.67 -9.07 5.83
CA LYS A 16 2.06 -8.07 4.92
C LYS A 16 1.69 -6.79 5.67
N THR A 17 0.77 -6.90 6.61
CA THR A 17 0.30 -5.77 7.44
C THR A 17 1.43 -5.12 8.23
N THR A 18 2.34 -5.92 8.80
CA THR A 18 3.53 -5.40 9.48
C THR A 18 4.38 -4.55 8.53
N THR A 19 4.55 -5.01 7.29
CA THR A 19 5.27 -4.26 6.25
C THR A 19 4.51 -2.98 5.89
N ALA A 20 3.20 -3.05 5.66
CA ALA A 20 2.39 -1.91 5.27
C ALA A 20 2.47 -0.76 6.29
N VAL A 21 2.23 -1.06 7.57
CA VAL A 21 2.24 -0.06 8.65
C VAL A 21 3.65 0.50 8.89
N ASN A 22 4.67 -0.36 8.96
CA ASN A 22 6.04 0.09 9.26
C ASN A 22 6.68 0.81 8.07
N LEU A 23 6.37 0.44 6.83
CA LEU A 23 6.83 1.16 5.64
C LEU A 23 6.15 2.52 5.55
N ALA A 24 4.83 2.62 5.81
CA ALA A 24 4.11 3.90 5.87
C ALA A 24 4.76 4.85 6.88
N ALA A 25 4.98 4.40 8.11
CA ALA A 25 5.62 5.18 9.16
C ALA A 25 7.05 5.59 8.79
N SER A 26 7.82 4.69 8.16
CA SER A 26 9.21 4.98 7.75
C SER A 26 9.29 6.01 6.63
N LEU A 27 8.40 5.93 5.63
CA LEU A 27 8.31 6.92 4.55
C LEU A 27 7.88 8.28 5.09
N THR A 28 6.92 8.30 6.02
CA THR A 28 6.47 9.54 6.69
C THR A 28 7.59 10.17 7.51
N ALA A 29 8.38 9.37 8.24
CA ALA A 29 9.58 9.85 8.94
C ALA A 29 10.62 10.46 7.99
N MET A 30 10.64 10.04 6.72
CA MET A 30 11.44 10.64 5.64
C MET A 30 10.70 11.79 4.91
N LYS A 31 9.68 12.37 5.55
CA LYS A 31 8.90 13.51 5.07
C LYS A 31 8.16 13.25 3.74
N ARG A 32 7.76 12.00 3.50
CA ARG A 32 6.89 11.65 2.39
C ARG A 32 5.43 11.61 2.87
N ARG A 33 4.52 12.07 2.03
CA ARG A 33 3.09 11.99 2.30
C ARG A 33 2.59 10.61 1.87
N VAL A 34 1.99 9.90 2.80
CA VAL A 34 1.61 8.49 2.62
C VAL A 34 0.14 8.31 2.92
N LEU A 35 -0.55 7.62 2.02
CA LEU A 35 -1.87 7.04 2.26
C LEU A 35 -1.71 5.52 2.39
N LEU A 36 -2.15 4.96 3.50
CA LEU A 36 -2.31 3.51 3.66
C LEU A 36 -3.78 3.15 3.45
N VAL A 37 -4.05 2.14 2.64
CA VAL A 37 -5.41 1.59 2.44
C VAL A 37 -5.41 0.17 2.97
N ASP A 38 -6.22 -0.10 3.98
CA ASP A 38 -6.43 -1.43 4.55
C ASP A 38 -7.50 -2.17 3.72
N LEU A 39 -7.11 -3.25 3.04
CA LEU A 39 -8.01 -4.09 2.24
C LEU A 39 -8.29 -5.45 2.89
N ASP A 40 -7.83 -5.66 4.13
CA ASP A 40 -8.10 -6.88 4.88
C ASP A 40 -9.33 -6.70 5.78
N PRO A 41 -10.39 -7.52 5.67
CA PRO A 41 -11.55 -7.48 6.56
C PRO A 41 -11.20 -7.64 8.05
N GLN A 42 -10.04 -8.19 8.36
CA GLN A 42 -9.55 -8.24 9.74
C GLN A 42 -9.22 -6.87 10.32
N GLY A 43 -8.95 -5.85 9.47
CA GLY A 43 -8.64 -4.50 9.90
C GLY A 43 -7.37 -4.42 10.75
N ASN A 44 -6.36 -5.22 10.41
CA ASN A 44 -5.13 -5.30 11.19
C ASN A 44 -4.22 -4.09 10.94
N ALA A 45 -4.17 -3.56 9.72
CA ALA A 45 -3.46 -2.32 9.42
C ALA A 45 -4.13 -1.13 10.12
N THR A 46 -5.45 -1.12 10.18
CA THR A 46 -6.25 -0.13 10.90
C THR A 46 -5.88 -0.10 12.38
N THR A 47 -5.89 -1.27 13.04
CA THR A 47 -5.50 -1.38 14.45
C THR A 47 -4.02 -1.03 14.67
N GLY A 48 -3.14 -1.52 13.78
CA GLY A 48 -1.69 -1.26 13.83
C GLY A 48 -1.32 0.21 13.61
N ALA A 49 -2.20 0.99 12.97
CA ALA A 49 -2.09 2.43 12.81
C ALA A 49 -2.70 3.23 13.98
N GLY A 50 -3.16 2.56 15.05
CA GLY A 50 -3.72 3.21 16.25
C GLY A 50 -5.18 3.62 16.14
N ILE A 51 -5.95 3.08 15.18
CA ILE A 51 -7.36 3.40 14.97
C ILE A 51 -8.25 2.27 15.54
N ASP A 52 -9.25 2.66 16.35
CA ASP A 52 -10.27 1.71 16.80
C ASP A 52 -11.26 1.41 15.68
N LYS A 53 -11.10 0.24 15.06
CA LYS A 53 -11.95 -0.21 13.96
C LYS A 53 -13.42 -0.44 14.34
N ARG A 54 -13.78 -0.41 15.64
CA ARG A 54 -15.16 -0.55 16.11
C ARG A 54 -15.91 0.77 16.15
N ALA A 55 -15.17 1.88 16.20
CA ALA A 55 -15.74 3.24 16.28
C ALA A 55 -15.87 3.93 14.90
N LEU A 56 -15.61 3.22 13.81
CA LEU A 56 -15.61 3.77 12.46
C LEU A 56 -17.03 3.89 11.91
N ALA A 57 -17.39 5.07 11.44
CA ALA A 57 -18.66 5.31 10.74
C ALA A 57 -18.61 4.94 9.25
N ALA A 58 -17.42 4.95 8.64
CA ALA A 58 -17.19 4.57 7.25
C ALA A 58 -15.80 3.96 7.08
N THR A 59 -15.66 3.08 6.11
CA THR A 59 -14.45 2.29 5.85
C THR A 59 -14.23 2.14 4.34
N VAL A 60 -13.15 1.46 3.94
CA VAL A 60 -12.89 1.12 2.55
C VAL A 60 -14.04 0.32 1.91
N TYR A 61 -14.86 -0.37 2.70
CA TYR A 61 -16.10 -1.01 2.23
C TYR A 61 -16.98 -0.03 1.47
N HIS A 62 -17.32 1.11 2.08
CA HIS A 62 -18.16 2.15 1.46
C HIS A 62 -17.52 2.77 0.21
N VAL A 63 -16.17 2.85 0.20
CA VAL A 63 -15.43 3.33 -0.98
C VAL A 63 -15.57 2.36 -2.15
N LEU A 64 -15.41 1.07 -1.90
CA LEU A 64 -15.50 0.03 -2.93
C LEU A 64 -16.90 -0.09 -3.51
N LEU A 65 -17.93 0.11 -2.70
CA LEU A 65 -19.33 0.12 -3.16
C LEU A 65 -19.71 1.45 -3.86
N GLY A 66 -18.89 2.48 -3.75
CA GLY A 66 -19.14 3.81 -4.34
C GLY A 66 -20.09 4.67 -3.51
N GLU A 67 -20.29 4.34 -2.25
CA GLU A 67 -21.18 5.06 -1.32
C GLU A 67 -20.49 6.28 -0.69
N ARG A 68 -19.17 6.26 -0.59
CA ARG A 68 -18.36 7.34 -0.01
C ARG A 68 -17.08 7.55 -0.81
N ALA A 69 -16.65 8.80 -0.88
CA ALA A 69 -15.33 9.13 -1.43
C ALA A 69 -14.21 8.80 -0.43
N ILE A 70 -13.00 8.58 -0.92
CA ILE A 70 -11.81 8.35 -0.06
C ILE A 70 -11.61 9.53 0.91
N ALA A 71 -11.86 10.77 0.46
CA ALA A 71 -11.73 11.96 1.29
C ALA A 71 -12.64 11.96 2.52
N ASP A 72 -13.83 11.35 2.42
CA ASP A 72 -14.81 11.27 3.51
C ASP A 72 -14.51 10.15 4.52
N VAL A 73 -13.71 9.16 4.10
CA VAL A 73 -13.44 7.95 4.88
C VAL A 73 -12.07 7.98 5.52
N ARG A 74 -11.11 8.69 4.92
CA ARG A 74 -9.75 8.73 5.41
C ARG A 74 -9.64 9.34 6.81
N VAL A 75 -8.77 8.77 7.62
CA VAL A 75 -8.42 9.24 8.95
C VAL A 75 -6.91 9.39 9.05
N VAL A 76 -6.43 10.26 9.94
CA VAL A 76 -5.00 10.40 10.22
C VAL A 76 -4.60 9.41 11.30
N SER A 77 -3.54 8.62 11.07
CA SER A 77 -2.95 7.77 12.11
C SER A 77 -2.41 8.65 13.25
N PRO A 78 -2.91 8.49 14.49
CA PRO A 78 -2.47 9.32 15.63
C PRO A 78 -1.01 9.09 15.99
N THR A 79 -0.46 7.95 15.61
CA THR A 79 0.90 7.53 15.96
C THR A 79 1.87 7.57 14.78
N GLY A 80 1.38 7.36 13.55
CA GLY A 80 2.22 7.23 12.35
C GLY A 80 2.30 8.50 11.50
N ALA A 81 1.44 9.49 11.77
CA ALA A 81 1.31 10.74 11.01
C ALA A 81 1.15 10.55 9.48
N PHE A 82 0.59 9.41 9.06
CA PHE A 82 0.16 9.13 7.70
C PHE A 82 -1.36 9.02 7.63
N ASP A 83 -1.93 9.21 6.46
CA ASP A 83 -3.36 9.03 6.24
C ASP A 83 -3.68 7.55 6.04
N LEU A 84 -4.86 7.14 6.54
CA LEU A 84 -5.35 5.77 6.45
C LEU A 84 -6.78 5.75 5.91
N VAL A 85 -7.07 4.90 4.93
CA VAL A 85 -8.44 4.43 4.63
C VAL A 85 -8.63 3.13 5.39
N PRO A 86 -9.44 3.13 6.47
CA PRO A 86 -9.53 2.02 7.39
C PRO A 86 -10.43 0.89 6.89
N ALA A 87 -10.26 -0.30 7.46
CA ALA A 87 -11.12 -1.45 7.28
C ALA A 87 -11.67 -1.99 8.60
N ASN A 88 -12.79 -2.68 8.50
CA ASN A 88 -13.37 -3.49 9.57
C ASN A 88 -14.01 -4.75 8.98
N ARG A 89 -14.73 -5.52 9.81
CA ARG A 89 -15.35 -6.80 9.40
C ARG A 89 -16.43 -6.66 8.31
N GLU A 90 -17.05 -5.49 8.16
CA GLU A 90 -18.04 -5.24 7.10
C GLU A 90 -17.45 -5.42 5.71
N LEU A 91 -16.14 -5.19 5.56
CA LEU A 91 -15.45 -5.39 4.30
C LEU A 91 -15.54 -6.83 3.74
N ALA A 92 -15.79 -7.83 4.61
CA ALA A 92 -16.07 -9.19 4.14
C ALA A 92 -17.37 -9.27 3.30
N GLY A 93 -18.35 -8.42 3.58
CA GLY A 93 -19.58 -8.30 2.79
C GLY A 93 -19.32 -7.76 1.39
N ALA A 94 -18.34 -6.89 1.23
CA ALA A 94 -17.99 -6.31 -0.06
C ALA A 94 -17.62 -7.37 -1.10
N GLU A 95 -17.03 -8.50 -0.71
CA GLU A 95 -16.70 -9.58 -1.65
C GLU A 95 -17.93 -10.19 -2.32
N VAL A 96 -19.07 -10.22 -1.62
CA VAL A 96 -20.34 -10.70 -2.17
C VAL A 96 -21.01 -9.62 -3.01
N GLU A 97 -21.08 -8.40 -2.49
CA GLU A 97 -21.78 -7.29 -3.13
C GLU A 97 -21.06 -6.79 -4.38
N LEU A 98 -19.74 -6.78 -4.39
CA LEU A 98 -18.93 -6.43 -5.57
C LEU A 98 -19.20 -7.34 -6.77
N VAL A 99 -19.60 -8.61 -6.55
CA VAL A 99 -19.86 -9.56 -7.65
C VAL A 99 -20.93 -9.04 -8.60
N GLU A 100 -21.94 -8.37 -8.05
CA GLU A 100 -23.07 -7.82 -8.81
C GLU A 100 -22.81 -6.44 -9.42
N LEU A 101 -21.68 -5.81 -9.07
CA LEU A 101 -21.39 -4.45 -9.53
C LEU A 101 -20.55 -4.43 -10.81
N PRO A 102 -20.77 -3.43 -11.70
CA PRO A 102 -19.91 -3.23 -12.86
C PRO A 102 -18.50 -2.82 -12.40
N GLU A 103 -17.50 -3.14 -13.23
CA GLU A 103 -16.09 -2.79 -13.00
C GLU A 103 -15.55 -3.24 -11.61
N ARG A 104 -16.13 -4.30 -11.07
CA ARG A 104 -15.85 -4.81 -9.70
C ARG A 104 -14.37 -5.00 -9.38
N GLU A 105 -13.53 -5.29 -10.35
CA GLU A 105 -12.08 -5.48 -10.17
C GLU A 105 -11.30 -4.15 -10.12
N THR A 106 -11.89 -3.06 -10.57
CA THR A 106 -11.20 -1.76 -10.73
C THR A 106 -11.79 -0.62 -9.90
N ARG A 107 -12.74 -0.90 -9.03
CA ARG A 107 -13.42 0.12 -8.22
C ARG A 107 -12.48 0.93 -7.34
N LEU A 108 -11.52 0.29 -6.70
CA LEU A 108 -10.50 0.99 -5.90
C LEU A 108 -9.63 1.90 -6.78
N LYS A 109 -9.25 1.45 -7.98
CA LYS A 109 -8.49 2.25 -8.93
C LYS A 109 -9.23 3.53 -9.31
N SER A 110 -10.53 3.41 -9.61
CA SER A 110 -11.39 4.55 -9.95
C SER A 110 -11.53 5.51 -8.76
N ALA A 111 -11.76 4.99 -7.54
CA ALA A 111 -11.85 5.80 -6.33
C ALA A 111 -10.55 6.55 -5.99
N LEU A 112 -9.39 5.91 -6.14
CA LEU A 112 -8.09 6.55 -5.94
C LEU A 112 -7.81 7.63 -7.00
N ALA A 113 -8.13 7.36 -8.27
CA ALA A 113 -7.97 8.34 -9.34
C ALA A 113 -8.82 9.59 -9.10
N GLU A 114 -10.06 9.41 -8.67
CA GLU A 114 -10.98 10.51 -8.33
C GLU A 114 -10.49 11.31 -7.13
N ALA A 115 -10.04 10.63 -6.05
CA ALA A 115 -9.47 11.30 -4.88
C ALA A 115 -8.25 12.17 -5.25
N LEU A 116 -7.32 11.62 -6.04
CA LEU A 116 -6.15 12.36 -6.51
C LEU A 116 -6.53 13.54 -7.43
N ARG A 117 -7.58 13.41 -8.25
CA ARG A 117 -8.11 14.50 -9.08
C ARG A 117 -8.69 15.62 -8.22
N GLN A 118 -9.58 15.30 -7.28
CA GLN A 118 -10.21 16.27 -6.39
C GLN A 118 -9.18 17.03 -5.55
N MET A 119 -8.18 16.34 -5.03
CA MET A 119 -7.10 16.96 -4.28
C MET A 119 -6.30 17.95 -5.15
N ARG A 120 -5.99 17.61 -6.41
CA ARG A 120 -5.30 18.52 -7.33
C ARG A 120 -6.12 19.78 -7.66
N GLU A 121 -7.44 19.64 -7.81
CA GLU A 121 -8.34 20.77 -8.08
C GLU A 121 -8.49 21.69 -6.87
N ALA A 122 -8.52 21.13 -5.65
CA ALA A 122 -8.62 21.90 -4.42
C ALA A 122 -7.36 22.70 -4.08
N ILE A 123 -6.20 22.33 -4.64
CA ILE A 123 -4.90 22.92 -4.35
C ILE A 123 -4.28 23.46 -5.66
N SER A 124 -4.83 24.55 -6.19
CA SER A 124 -4.38 25.12 -7.46
C SER A 124 -2.96 25.70 -7.45
N GLU A 125 -2.21 25.70 -6.34
CA GLU A 125 -0.89 26.33 -6.26
C GLU A 125 0.22 25.51 -5.53
N VAL A 126 -0.03 24.43 -4.79
CA VAL A 126 1.04 23.72 -4.04
C VAL A 126 0.84 22.22 -4.00
N ALA A 127 1.68 21.51 -4.76
CA ALA A 127 2.16 20.13 -4.59
C ALA A 127 1.14 18.96 -4.61
N SER A 128 1.54 17.91 -5.33
CA SER A 128 0.95 16.56 -5.39
C SER A 128 0.54 15.99 -4.04
N ASP A 129 -0.55 15.26 -4.01
CA ASP A 129 -1.30 14.90 -2.83
C ASP A 129 -0.64 13.84 -1.95
N TYR A 130 -0.14 12.76 -2.53
CA TYR A 130 0.63 11.71 -1.87
C TYR A 130 1.87 11.35 -2.71
N ASP A 131 2.98 11.10 -2.03
CA ASP A 131 4.17 10.53 -2.64
C ASP A 131 3.98 9.01 -2.83
N PHE A 132 3.34 8.37 -1.83
CA PHE A 132 3.06 6.93 -1.82
C PHE A 132 1.63 6.62 -1.40
N ILE A 133 1.05 5.61 -2.05
CA ILE A 133 -0.17 4.93 -1.60
C ILE A 133 0.18 3.45 -1.41
N LEU A 134 0.00 2.95 -0.20
CA LEU A 134 0.27 1.55 0.16
C LEU A 134 -1.06 0.82 0.34
N LEU A 135 -1.22 -0.34 -0.28
CA LEU A 135 -2.42 -1.15 -0.23
C LEU A 135 -2.11 -2.45 0.53
N ASP A 136 -2.61 -2.60 1.75
CA ASP A 136 -2.46 -3.84 2.54
C ASP A 136 -3.50 -4.87 2.11
N CYS A 137 -3.08 -5.87 1.34
CA CYS A 137 -3.97 -6.86 0.76
C CYS A 137 -4.21 -8.06 1.71
N PRO A 138 -5.43 -8.65 1.70
CA PRO A 138 -5.72 -9.86 2.48
C PRO A 138 -4.91 -11.08 1.98
N PRO A 139 -4.85 -12.18 2.75
CA PRO A 139 -4.12 -13.39 2.38
C PRO A 139 -4.84 -14.28 1.35
N SER A 140 -5.88 -13.78 0.72
CA SER A 140 -6.65 -14.47 -0.32
C SER A 140 -6.50 -13.79 -1.67
N LEU A 141 -6.63 -14.54 -2.77
CA LEU A 141 -6.76 -13.96 -4.12
C LEU A 141 -8.24 -13.67 -4.43
N SER A 142 -8.85 -12.86 -3.60
CA SER A 142 -10.25 -12.43 -3.72
C SER A 142 -10.39 -11.17 -4.56
N LEU A 143 -11.64 -10.68 -4.73
CA LEU A 143 -11.91 -9.40 -5.39
C LEU A 143 -11.23 -8.22 -4.70
N LEU A 144 -11.03 -8.26 -3.38
CA LEU A 144 -10.30 -7.23 -2.64
C LEU A 144 -8.82 -7.17 -3.08
N THR A 145 -8.16 -8.32 -3.16
CA THR A 145 -6.78 -8.38 -3.68
C THR A 145 -6.69 -7.97 -5.14
N LEU A 146 -7.66 -8.38 -5.98
CA LEU A 146 -7.71 -7.94 -7.37
C LEU A 146 -7.87 -6.43 -7.49
N ASN A 147 -8.73 -5.80 -6.69
CA ASN A 147 -8.85 -4.34 -6.63
C ASN A 147 -7.51 -3.68 -6.27
N GLY A 148 -6.79 -4.21 -5.28
CA GLY A 148 -5.46 -3.74 -4.92
C GLY A 148 -4.46 -3.83 -6.08
N LEU A 149 -4.37 -4.98 -6.76
CA LEU A 149 -3.46 -5.19 -7.89
C LEU A 149 -3.84 -4.35 -9.13
N CYS A 150 -5.13 -4.15 -9.38
CA CYS A 150 -5.60 -3.31 -10.49
C CYS A 150 -5.28 -1.83 -10.27
N ALA A 151 -5.28 -1.38 -9.02
CA ALA A 151 -4.99 0.00 -8.64
C ALA A 151 -3.49 0.31 -8.54
N ALA A 152 -2.63 -0.71 -8.30
CA ALA A 152 -1.22 -0.54 -8.02
C ALA A 152 -0.37 -0.32 -9.28
N ASP A 153 0.74 0.42 -9.12
CA ASP A 153 1.82 0.48 -10.10
C ASP A 153 2.75 -0.74 -9.96
N ALA A 154 2.96 -1.20 -8.72
CA ALA A 154 3.78 -2.37 -8.46
C ALA A 154 3.33 -3.15 -7.21
N VAL A 155 3.77 -4.41 -7.11
CA VAL A 155 3.52 -5.28 -5.96
C VAL A 155 4.81 -5.59 -5.22
N LEU A 156 4.83 -5.28 -3.92
CA LEU A 156 5.85 -5.71 -2.96
C LEU A 156 5.38 -7.00 -2.30
N ILE A 157 6.22 -8.04 -2.32
CA ILE A 157 5.85 -9.38 -1.87
C ILE A 157 6.63 -9.75 -0.60
N PRO A 158 6.07 -9.54 0.60
CA PRO A 158 6.67 -10.03 1.83
C PRO A 158 6.63 -11.57 1.87
N MET A 159 7.75 -12.21 2.16
CA MET A 159 7.83 -13.66 2.25
C MET A 159 8.80 -14.13 3.34
N GLN A 160 8.45 -15.22 4.00
CA GLN A 160 9.37 -15.95 4.87
C GLN A 160 10.31 -16.81 4.03
N CYS A 161 11.56 -17.00 4.49
CA CYS A 161 12.53 -17.85 3.83
C CYS A 161 12.35 -19.32 4.22
N GLU A 162 11.19 -19.90 3.88
CA GLU A 162 10.84 -21.30 4.10
C GLU A 162 10.64 -22.02 2.78
N TYR A 163 10.86 -23.33 2.76
CA TYR A 163 10.75 -24.16 1.56
C TYR A 163 9.40 -24.04 0.85
N TYR A 164 8.29 -24.05 1.59
CA TYR A 164 6.94 -23.93 1.04
C TYR A 164 6.54 -22.50 0.61
N ALA A 165 7.38 -21.51 0.84
CA ALA A 165 7.10 -20.14 0.41
C ALA A 165 7.19 -19.97 -1.13
N LEU A 166 7.88 -20.87 -1.82
CA LEU A 166 8.05 -20.83 -3.27
C LEU A 166 6.75 -21.21 -4.03
N GLU A 167 5.95 -22.11 -3.49
CA GLU A 167 4.69 -22.53 -4.12
C GLU A 167 3.68 -21.38 -4.13
N GLY A 168 3.43 -20.76 -2.98
CA GLY A 168 2.54 -19.59 -2.88
C GLY A 168 3.05 -18.37 -3.67
N LEU A 169 4.37 -18.23 -3.85
CA LEU A 169 4.95 -17.20 -4.70
C LEU A 169 4.61 -17.45 -6.18
N SER A 170 4.67 -18.69 -6.64
CA SER A 170 4.36 -19.05 -8.02
C SER A 170 2.92 -18.67 -8.39
N ASP A 171 1.96 -18.98 -7.53
CA ASP A 171 0.54 -18.65 -7.74
C ASP A 171 0.29 -17.14 -7.76
N LEU A 172 0.93 -16.39 -6.86
CA LEU A 172 0.83 -14.94 -6.86
C LEU A 172 1.44 -14.34 -8.13
N VAL A 173 2.61 -14.81 -8.56
CA VAL A 173 3.24 -14.35 -9.81
C VAL A 173 2.37 -14.65 -11.02
N GLN A 174 1.72 -15.82 -11.07
CA GLN A 174 0.75 -16.14 -12.14
C GLN A 174 -0.45 -15.19 -12.11
N THR A 175 -0.96 -14.85 -10.92
CA THR A 175 -2.05 -13.89 -10.78
C THR A 175 -1.62 -12.51 -11.23
N VAL A 176 -0.45 -12.03 -10.83
CA VAL A 176 0.11 -10.75 -11.30
C VAL A 176 0.23 -10.73 -12.82
N LYS A 177 0.70 -11.83 -13.46
CA LYS A 177 0.75 -11.95 -14.91
C LYS A 177 -0.63 -11.84 -15.57
N LYS A 178 -1.66 -12.48 -15.00
CA LYS A 178 -3.05 -12.40 -15.49
C LYS A 178 -3.61 -10.99 -15.36
N VAL A 179 -3.42 -10.36 -14.20
CA VAL A 179 -3.83 -8.96 -13.97
C VAL A 179 -3.14 -8.03 -14.95
N ARG A 180 -1.83 -8.20 -15.15
CA ARG A 180 -1.06 -7.42 -16.13
C ARG A 180 -1.57 -7.59 -17.56
N ALA A 181 -1.95 -8.80 -17.94
CA ALA A 181 -2.42 -9.09 -19.30
C ALA A 181 -3.81 -8.51 -19.60
N HIS A 182 -4.70 -8.43 -18.61
CA HIS A 182 -6.11 -8.15 -18.85
C HIS A 182 -6.66 -6.89 -18.16
N LEU A 183 -6.11 -6.49 -17.00
CA LEU A 183 -6.70 -5.46 -16.16
C LEU A 183 -5.76 -4.26 -15.91
N ASN A 184 -4.46 -4.51 -15.70
CA ASN A 184 -3.49 -3.47 -15.40
C ASN A 184 -2.14 -3.73 -16.09
N PRO A 185 -1.97 -3.32 -17.35
CA PRO A 185 -0.74 -3.58 -18.13
C PRO A 185 0.53 -2.97 -17.52
N ARG A 186 0.41 -1.98 -16.64
CA ARG A 186 1.54 -1.30 -15.98
C ARG A 186 2.00 -1.97 -14.69
N LEU A 187 1.25 -2.96 -14.18
CA LEU A 187 1.58 -3.62 -12.93
C LEU A 187 2.94 -4.31 -13.00
N GLU A 188 3.84 -3.96 -12.11
CA GLU A 188 5.19 -4.52 -12.00
C GLU A 188 5.37 -5.27 -10.67
N ILE A 189 6.44 -6.04 -10.55
CA ILE A 189 6.88 -6.58 -9.26
C ILE A 189 7.98 -5.67 -8.73
N GLU A 190 7.71 -4.94 -7.63
CA GLU A 190 8.69 -4.08 -6.96
C GLU A 190 9.87 -4.90 -6.41
N GLY A 191 9.54 -6.05 -5.83
CA GLY A 191 10.53 -6.96 -5.30
C GLY A 191 9.96 -7.94 -4.27
N LEU A 192 10.85 -8.82 -3.80
CA LEU A 192 10.58 -9.76 -2.72
C LEU A 192 11.18 -9.22 -1.43
N LEU A 193 10.36 -9.01 -0.40
CA LEU A 193 10.81 -8.60 0.92
C LEU A 193 10.93 -9.82 1.83
N ARG A 194 12.16 -10.17 2.20
CA ARG A 194 12.40 -11.25 3.18
C ARG A 194 12.00 -10.78 4.57
N THR A 195 10.98 -11.43 5.13
CA THR A 195 10.48 -11.18 6.48
C THR A 195 10.89 -12.27 7.44
N MET A 196 10.79 -12.01 8.76
CA MET A 196 11.12 -12.97 9.83
C MET A 196 12.53 -13.55 9.75
N TYR A 197 13.46 -12.78 9.20
CA TYR A 197 14.85 -13.20 9.06
C TYR A 197 15.60 -13.30 10.41
N ASP A 198 15.25 -12.43 11.35
CA ASP A 198 15.79 -12.45 12.72
C ASP A 198 14.67 -12.76 13.72
N PRO A 199 14.62 -13.98 14.31
CA PRO A 199 13.60 -14.38 15.28
C PRO A 199 13.67 -13.57 16.59
N ARG A 200 14.75 -12.82 16.83
CA ARG A 200 14.93 -11.98 18.03
C ARG A 200 14.31 -10.60 17.92
N ASN A 201 13.62 -10.31 16.83
CA ASN A 201 13.01 -8.98 16.60
C ASN A 201 11.64 -8.85 17.28
N ILE A 202 11.64 -8.94 18.61
CA ILE A 202 10.44 -8.95 19.45
C ILE A 202 9.66 -7.63 19.28
N ARG A 203 10.33 -6.48 19.21
CA ARG A 203 9.69 -5.15 19.11
C ARG A 203 8.80 -5.01 17.86
N LEU A 204 9.18 -5.63 16.76
CA LEU A 204 8.37 -5.62 15.55
C LEU A 204 7.08 -6.44 15.70
N ALA A 205 7.13 -7.52 16.48
CA ALA A 205 5.96 -8.35 16.77
C ALA A 205 5.03 -7.72 17.82
N GLU A 206 5.55 -6.96 18.77
CA GLU A 206 4.79 -6.27 19.83
C GLU A 206 4.11 -5.00 19.33
N ALA A 207 4.71 -4.27 18.40
CA ALA A 207 4.25 -2.95 17.95
C ALA A 207 2.74 -2.90 17.57
N PRO A 208 2.18 -3.88 16.84
CA PRO A 208 0.76 -3.89 16.51
C PRO A 208 -0.17 -3.96 17.74
N SER A 209 0.25 -4.60 18.84
CA SER A 209 -0.56 -4.67 20.06
C SER A 209 -0.68 -3.32 20.79
N HIS A 210 0.25 -2.41 20.50
CA HIS A 210 0.23 -1.04 20.99
C HIS A 210 -0.41 -0.05 20.00
N GLY A 211 -0.85 -0.52 18.82
CA GLY A 211 -1.41 0.35 17.78
C GLY A 211 -0.39 1.34 17.20
N ILE A 212 0.89 0.99 17.18
CA ILE A 212 1.98 1.85 16.70
C ILE A 212 2.93 1.09 15.79
N ALA A 213 3.64 1.80 14.91
CA ALA A 213 4.74 1.22 14.14
C ALA A 213 5.98 0.97 15.02
N ALA A 214 6.83 0.01 14.65
CA ALA A 214 8.05 -0.32 15.39
C ALA A 214 8.98 0.89 15.54
N LEU A 215 9.01 1.80 14.57
CA LEU A 215 9.78 3.05 14.63
C LEU A 215 9.37 3.94 15.81
N HIS A 216 8.10 3.95 16.17
CA HIS A 216 7.57 4.74 17.29
C HIS A 216 7.65 3.99 18.62
N LEU A 217 7.67 2.65 18.60
CA LEU A 217 7.86 1.84 19.80
C LEU A 217 9.32 1.83 20.26
N ASP A 218 10.24 1.57 19.33
CA ASP A 218 11.68 1.55 19.55
C ASP A 218 12.43 1.83 18.26
N LYS A 219 12.82 3.10 18.06
CA LYS A 219 13.52 3.57 16.85
C LYS A 219 14.86 2.91 16.58
N ASN A 220 15.48 2.33 17.61
CA ASN A 220 16.78 1.66 17.51
C ASN A 220 16.63 0.15 17.30
N SER A 221 15.41 -0.38 17.32
CA SER A 221 15.19 -1.80 17.05
C SER A 221 15.62 -2.18 15.63
N LYS A 222 16.13 -3.39 15.46
CA LYS A 222 16.54 -3.89 14.14
C LYS A 222 15.41 -3.84 13.12
N GLY A 223 14.15 -4.04 13.55
CA GLY A 223 12.97 -3.96 12.70
C GLY A 223 12.70 -2.55 12.21
N ALA A 224 12.75 -1.55 13.10
CA ALA A 224 12.59 -0.15 12.73
C ALA A 224 13.67 0.30 11.74
N LEU A 225 14.93 -0.03 12.03
CA LEU A 225 16.05 0.30 11.14
C LEU A 225 15.96 -0.38 9.78
N ALA A 226 15.47 -1.64 9.74
CA ALA A 226 15.28 -2.35 8.48
C ALA A 226 14.20 -1.71 7.60
N TYR A 227 13.08 -1.25 8.18
CA TYR A 227 12.04 -0.55 7.42
C TYR A 227 12.46 0.86 6.98
N LEU A 228 13.24 1.57 7.79
CA LEU A 228 13.87 2.82 7.37
C LEU A 228 14.83 2.60 6.18
N ALA A 229 15.65 1.55 6.23
CA ALA A 229 16.54 1.21 5.13
C ALA A 229 15.76 0.84 3.85
N LEU A 230 14.67 0.07 3.97
CA LEU A 230 13.79 -0.27 2.85
C LEU A 230 13.17 1.00 2.24
N ALA A 231 12.63 1.90 3.06
CA ALA A 231 12.07 3.17 2.60
C ALA A 231 13.11 4.01 1.86
N GLY A 232 14.33 4.13 2.40
CA GLY A 232 15.43 4.83 1.75
C GLY A 232 15.86 4.20 0.42
N GLU A 233 15.87 2.88 0.31
CA GLU A 233 16.16 2.18 -0.95
C GLU A 233 15.08 2.45 -2.01
N MET A 234 13.82 2.41 -1.62
CA MET A 234 12.71 2.69 -2.53
C MET A 234 12.78 4.13 -3.06
N LEU A 235 13.10 5.10 -2.21
CA LEU A 235 13.28 6.49 -2.63
C LEU A 235 14.44 6.63 -3.63
N ARG A 236 15.60 6.03 -3.37
CA ARG A 236 16.74 6.06 -4.30
C ARG A 236 16.40 5.45 -5.66
N ARG A 237 15.65 4.36 -5.71
CA ARG A 237 15.22 3.74 -6.97
C ARG A 237 14.28 4.63 -7.76
N MET A 238 13.34 5.29 -7.09
CA MET A 238 12.44 6.25 -7.74
C MET A 238 13.22 7.44 -8.33
N GLU A 239 14.18 8.00 -7.61
CA GLU A 239 15.03 9.11 -8.07
C GLU A 239 15.89 8.67 -9.27
N ALA A 240 16.48 7.48 -9.23
CA ALA A 240 17.27 6.93 -10.34
C ALA A 240 16.43 6.70 -11.62
N THR A 241 15.16 6.34 -11.47
CA THR A 241 14.23 6.14 -12.60
C THR A 241 13.76 7.48 -13.19
N ALA A 242 13.72 8.54 -12.39
CA ALA A 242 13.31 9.89 -12.82
C ALA A 242 14.41 10.65 -13.56
N ALA A 243 15.69 10.36 -13.30
CA ALA A 243 16.84 11.06 -13.88
C ALA A 243 17.01 10.94 -15.41
N PRO A 244 16.71 9.82 -16.11
CA PRO A 244 16.95 9.70 -17.55
C PRO A 244 16.06 10.58 -18.43
N HIS A 245 14.97 11.13 -17.92
CA HIS A 245 14.05 11.96 -18.71
C HIS A 245 14.39 13.47 -18.71
N ALA A 246 15.25 13.92 -17.82
CA ALA A 246 15.66 15.33 -17.76
C ALA A 246 16.72 15.67 -18.84
N ASP A 247 17.64 14.75 -19.15
CA ASP A 247 18.69 14.97 -20.15
C ASP A 247 18.20 14.87 -21.60
N ALA A 248 17.11 14.12 -21.87
CA ALA A 248 16.55 14.02 -23.21
C ALA A 248 15.78 15.27 -23.65
N ALA A 249 15.26 16.07 -22.72
CA ALA A 249 14.56 17.32 -23.02
C ALA A 249 15.53 18.47 -23.33
N ALA A 250 16.74 18.49 -22.72
CA ALA A 250 17.74 19.51 -22.94
C ALA A 250 18.50 19.36 -24.28
N ALA A 251 18.53 18.14 -24.84
CA ALA A 251 19.24 17.87 -26.10
C ALA A 251 18.45 18.28 -27.37
N THR A 252 17.15 18.56 -27.25
CA THR A 252 16.30 18.94 -28.40
C THR A 252 16.22 20.44 -28.65
N GLU A 253 16.68 21.29 -27.73
CA GLU A 253 16.63 22.75 -27.90
C GLU A 253 17.89 23.35 -28.56
N THR A 254 18.94 22.57 -28.81
CA THR A 254 20.23 23.11 -29.38
C THR A 254 20.41 22.86 -30.86
N THR A 255 19.40 22.37 -31.63
CA THR A 255 19.59 22.10 -33.08
C THR A 255 18.71 22.94 -34.00
N THR A 256 18.21 24.09 -33.57
CA THR A 256 17.58 25.07 -34.45
C THR A 256 18.14 26.44 -34.11
N GLY A 257 19.32 26.71 -34.68
CA GLY A 257 19.98 28.01 -34.75
C GLY A 257 20.72 28.13 -36.09
#